data_900b8bda771b862e1934527a850c7896
#
_entry.id   900b8bda771b862e1934527a850c7896
#
_cell.length_a   1.000
_cell.length_b   1.000
_cell.length_c   1.000
_cell.angle_alpha   90.00
_cell.angle_beta   90.00
_cell.angle_gamma   90.00
#
_symmetry.space_group_name_H-M   'P 1'
#
loop_
_entity.id
_entity.type
_entity.pdbx_description
1 polymer ?
#
loop_
_entity_poly.entity_id
_entity_poly.type
_entity_poly.pdbx_seq_one_letter_code
_entity_poly.pdbx_strand_id
1 'polypeptide(L)'
;LTSISTNINFIKSQQALAPGGTVAVNSFLPDMTGDVFFKGLTTMFNFMIKPSTFDATVLEIEPLSQFYNSSQDALDWTQLIDYSQPLNVQPTINYASKEYNFQFKQDDDYYNNQYTNTQLDNYGEFAILSQSQYATEVTNMALPFSQKPLVEIHPSLIVPCAFQVNFDSSATGQKVPKKGTAFIVQVGAMRNATWKYHDEFNAQQNLTQYPYVGHLDDIDTPTFDLNFGVPDVVYYPATTYTNDNLLQYHDTFIQELVSRYGKLLTCYAKIDTKIINTLDFRNLININGVVYRLQKISDYDSTKERTTQIELLRLIQGEGTGIEQDEPLETEETNIDIITEYIEDIIITE
;
A
#
# COMPACT_ATOMS: atom_id res chain seq x y z
N LEU A 1 -23.20 -9.27 41.41
CA LEU A 1 -22.12 -8.45 40.81
C LEU A 1 -20.81 -9.00 41.31
N THR A 2 -20.27 -9.99 40.64
CA THR A 2 -18.93 -10.48 40.80
C THR A 2 -17.99 -9.47 40.18
N SER A 3 -17.27 -8.71 41.01
CA SER A 3 -16.17 -7.90 40.58
C SER A 3 -15.12 -8.82 39.99
N ILE A 4 -15.01 -8.83 38.68
CA ILE A 4 -13.85 -9.38 37.99
C ILE A 4 -12.75 -8.36 38.26
N SER A 5 -11.97 -8.55 39.32
CA SER A 5 -10.69 -7.90 39.43
C SER A 5 -9.77 -8.56 38.43
N THR A 6 -9.82 -8.14 37.18
CA THR A 6 -8.74 -8.36 36.26
C THR A 6 -7.56 -7.59 36.82
N ASN A 7 -6.70 -8.27 37.55
CA ASN A 7 -5.38 -7.77 37.87
C ASN A 7 -4.63 -7.69 36.51
N ILE A 8 -4.81 -6.61 35.80
CA ILE A 8 -3.87 -6.18 34.79
C ILE A 8 -2.64 -5.78 35.59
N ASN A 9 -1.80 -6.73 35.90
CA ASN A 9 -0.46 -6.48 36.40
C ASN A 9 0.34 -5.84 35.26
N PHE A 10 0.13 -4.56 35.05
CA PHE A 10 1.11 -3.73 34.38
C PHE A 10 2.37 -3.85 35.21
N ILE A 11 3.26 -4.63 34.71
CA ILE A 11 4.63 -4.96 35.09
C ILE A 11 5.11 -4.18 36.31
N LYS A 12 5.26 -4.87 37.39
CA LYS A 12 5.78 -4.38 38.66
C LYS A 12 7.22 -3.85 38.65
N SER A 13 7.91 -3.93 37.50
CA SER A 13 9.28 -3.41 37.31
C SER A 13 9.32 -2.00 36.68
N GLN A 14 8.23 -1.51 36.15
CA GLN A 14 8.12 -0.13 35.71
C GLN A 14 7.18 0.57 36.66
N GLN A 15 7.63 1.69 37.23
CA GLN A 15 6.82 2.53 38.07
C GLN A 15 5.49 2.80 37.34
N ALA A 16 4.38 2.43 37.98
CA ALA A 16 3.07 2.86 37.51
C ALA A 16 3.15 4.37 37.30
N LEU A 17 2.81 4.85 36.11
CA LEU A 17 2.79 6.26 35.81
C LEU A 17 1.78 6.90 36.78
N ALA A 18 2.29 7.73 37.70
CA ALA A 18 1.44 8.62 38.44
C ALA A 18 0.75 9.59 37.48
N PRO A 19 -0.49 10.02 37.73
CA PRO A 19 -1.13 11.08 36.94
C PRO A 19 -0.18 12.28 36.76
N GLY A 20 0.04 12.69 35.53
CA GLY A 20 1.05 13.70 35.17
C GLY A 20 2.50 13.21 35.06
N GLY A 21 2.74 11.91 35.22
CA GLY A 21 4.06 11.31 35.03
C GLY A 21 4.52 11.33 33.55
N THR A 22 5.84 11.40 33.35
CA THR A 22 6.45 11.43 32.03
C THR A 22 6.89 10.03 31.61
N VAL A 23 6.54 9.61 30.39
CA VAL A 23 7.03 8.35 29.78
C VAL A 23 8.15 8.65 28.83
N ALA A 24 9.27 7.96 28.96
CA ALA A 24 10.32 7.95 27.95
C ALA A 24 9.89 7.09 26.76
N VAL A 25 9.23 7.68 25.78
CA VAL A 25 8.66 6.98 24.61
C VAL A 25 9.72 6.17 23.86
N ASN A 26 10.96 6.66 23.79
CA ASN A 26 12.08 5.96 23.16
C ASN A 26 12.39 4.59 23.76
N SER A 27 12.02 4.34 25.04
CA SER A 27 12.22 3.04 25.71
C SER A 27 11.30 1.94 25.18
N PHE A 28 10.20 2.33 24.55
CA PHE A 28 9.15 1.43 24.06
C PHE A 28 9.14 1.28 22.56
N LEU A 29 9.81 2.19 21.85
CA LEU A 29 9.92 2.09 20.40
C LEU A 29 10.79 0.88 20.03
N PRO A 30 10.39 0.11 19.02
CA PRO A 30 11.22 -0.95 18.48
C PRO A 30 12.50 -0.37 17.88
N ASP A 31 13.57 -1.20 17.87
CA ASP A 31 14.83 -0.80 17.26
C ASP A 31 14.69 -0.81 15.74
N MET A 32 14.55 0.39 15.16
CA MET A 32 14.42 0.62 13.73
C MET A 32 15.23 1.83 13.34
N THR A 33 16.04 1.71 12.27
CA THR A 33 16.77 2.85 11.72
C THR A 33 15.84 3.76 10.92
N GLY A 34 16.17 5.04 10.84
CA GLY A 34 15.33 6.02 10.13
C GLY A 34 15.18 5.71 8.64
N ASP A 35 16.22 5.14 8.01
CA ASP A 35 16.16 4.75 6.60
C ASP A 35 15.20 3.57 6.35
N VAL A 36 15.17 2.58 7.24
CA VAL A 36 14.23 1.44 7.17
C VAL A 36 12.80 1.93 7.37
N PHE A 37 12.59 2.82 8.36
CA PHE A 37 11.29 3.43 8.61
C PHE A 37 10.78 4.20 7.38
N PHE A 38 11.64 5.07 6.82
CA PHE A 38 11.27 5.89 5.69
C PHE A 38 11.01 5.07 4.41
N LYS A 39 11.86 4.08 4.13
CA LYS A 39 11.62 3.13 3.03
C LYS A 39 10.33 2.35 3.21
N GLY A 40 10.02 1.94 4.45
CA GLY A 40 8.78 1.27 4.78
C GLY A 40 7.55 2.12 4.43
N LEU A 41 7.54 3.40 4.82
CA LEU A 41 6.47 4.33 4.47
C LEU A 41 6.38 4.55 2.95
N THR A 42 7.53 4.72 2.29
CA THR A 42 7.57 4.88 0.83
C THR A 42 6.97 3.68 0.11
N THR A 43 7.29 2.47 0.56
CA THR A 43 6.70 1.25 0.01
C THR A 43 5.21 1.13 0.35
N MET A 44 4.82 1.44 1.59
CA MET A 44 3.43 1.31 2.07
C MET A 44 2.45 2.18 1.27
N PHE A 45 2.82 3.43 1.00
CA PHE A 45 1.97 4.42 0.34
C PHE A 45 2.38 4.72 -1.11
N ASN A 46 3.35 3.98 -1.65
CA ASN A 46 3.88 4.22 -2.99
C ASN A 46 4.28 5.69 -3.22
N PHE A 47 5.07 6.25 -2.28
CA PHE A 47 5.46 7.65 -2.34
C PHE A 47 6.52 7.91 -3.41
N MET A 48 6.31 8.99 -4.15
CA MET A 48 7.32 9.67 -4.95
C MET A 48 7.96 10.77 -4.13
N ILE A 49 9.28 10.89 -4.25
CA ILE A 49 10.06 11.83 -3.45
C ILE A 49 10.93 12.67 -4.38
N LYS A 50 10.82 13.97 -4.26
CA LYS A 50 11.70 14.89 -4.99
C LYS A 50 12.15 16.05 -4.10
N PRO A 51 13.33 16.66 -4.36
CA PRO A 51 13.69 17.93 -3.74
C PRO A 51 12.71 19.01 -4.17
N SER A 52 12.40 19.94 -3.27
CA SER A 52 11.61 21.12 -3.62
C SER A 52 12.39 22.01 -4.60
N THR A 53 11.68 22.60 -5.55
CA THR A 53 12.27 23.54 -6.51
C THR A 53 12.69 24.86 -5.87
N PHE A 54 12.14 25.19 -4.69
CA PHE A 54 12.40 26.44 -3.98
C PHE A 54 13.48 26.30 -2.91
N ASP A 55 13.61 25.13 -2.29
CA ASP A 55 14.57 24.87 -1.23
C ASP A 55 15.06 23.43 -1.31
N ALA A 56 16.30 23.23 -1.72
CA ALA A 56 16.90 21.90 -1.87
C ALA A 56 17.04 21.12 -0.55
N THR A 57 16.81 21.74 0.60
CA THR A 57 16.81 21.07 1.90
C THR A 57 15.44 20.49 2.26
N VAL A 58 14.40 20.82 1.49
CA VAL A 58 13.02 20.34 1.66
C VAL A 58 12.74 19.24 0.65
N LEU A 59 12.21 18.11 1.12
CA LEU A 59 11.71 17.03 0.28
C LEU A 59 10.18 17.11 0.16
N GLU A 60 9.70 17.10 -1.06
CA GLU A 60 8.28 16.95 -1.38
C GLU A 60 7.98 15.47 -1.51
N ILE A 61 6.98 14.99 -0.77
CA ILE A 61 6.60 13.58 -0.70
C ILE A 61 5.12 13.48 -1.02
N GLU A 62 4.79 12.73 -2.06
CA GLU A 62 3.41 12.58 -2.52
C GLU A 62 3.16 11.15 -3.01
N PRO A 63 1.95 10.61 -2.87
CA PRO A 63 1.60 9.34 -3.49
C PRO A 63 1.73 9.40 -5.02
N LEU A 64 2.15 8.30 -5.64
CA LEU A 64 2.30 8.23 -7.11
C LEU A 64 1.03 8.65 -7.85
N SER A 65 -0.14 8.31 -7.30
CA SER A 65 -1.45 8.67 -7.87
C SER A 65 -1.69 10.19 -7.96
N GLN A 66 -1.00 10.99 -7.15
CA GLN A 66 -1.14 12.45 -7.08
C GLN A 66 0.11 13.19 -7.61
N PHE A 67 1.16 12.44 -7.93
CA PHE A 67 2.46 13.02 -8.28
C PHE A 67 2.45 13.72 -9.64
N TYR A 68 1.78 13.16 -10.64
CA TYR A 68 1.81 13.68 -12.00
C TYR A 68 0.81 14.81 -12.22
N ASN A 69 1.22 15.81 -12.99
CA ASN A 69 0.36 16.90 -13.43
C ASN A 69 -0.74 16.39 -14.36
N SER A 70 -1.74 17.23 -14.62
CA SER A 70 -2.81 16.92 -15.57
C SER A 70 -2.26 16.59 -16.96
N SER A 71 -2.86 15.61 -17.62
CA SER A 71 -2.54 15.29 -19.02
C SER A 71 -2.82 16.44 -20.00
N GLN A 72 -3.69 17.38 -19.62
CA GLN A 72 -3.97 18.59 -20.40
C GLN A 72 -2.78 19.57 -20.41
N ASP A 73 -1.95 19.51 -19.38
CA ASP A 73 -0.76 20.35 -19.23
C ASP A 73 0.51 19.64 -19.73
N ALA A 74 0.37 18.54 -20.46
CA ALA A 74 1.49 17.76 -20.99
C ALA A 74 2.37 18.58 -21.95
N LEU A 75 3.67 18.47 -21.76
CA LEU A 75 4.67 19.16 -22.62
C LEU A 75 4.71 18.52 -24.01
N ASP A 76 4.51 19.29 -25.04
CA ASP A 76 4.63 18.77 -26.42
C ASP A 76 6.09 18.64 -26.85
N TRP A 77 6.56 17.39 -26.91
CA TRP A 77 7.90 17.03 -27.38
C TRP A 77 7.89 16.45 -28.79
N THR A 78 6.80 16.53 -29.54
CA THR A 78 6.68 15.97 -30.89
C THR A 78 7.81 16.42 -31.81
N GLN A 79 8.19 17.71 -31.74
CA GLN A 79 9.25 18.28 -32.60
C GLN A 79 10.67 18.03 -32.04
N LEU A 80 10.80 17.57 -30.79
CA LEU A 80 12.10 17.27 -30.20
C LEU A 80 12.58 15.88 -30.53
N ILE A 81 11.71 14.97 -30.95
CA ILE A 81 12.05 13.59 -31.26
C ILE A 81 12.88 13.52 -32.54
N ASP A 82 13.98 12.80 -32.47
CA ASP A 82 14.84 12.53 -33.63
C ASP A 82 14.39 11.25 -34.33
N TYR A 83 13.55 11.40 -35.33
CA TYR A 83 13.03 10.29 -36.13
C TYR A 83 14.09 9.66 -37.08
N SER A 84 15.31 10.21 -37.15
CA SER A 84 16.42 9.58 -37.84
C SER A 84 17.07 8.44 -37.07
N GLN A 85 16.80 8.40 -35.75
CA GLN A 85 17.26 7.36 -34.86
C GLN A 85 16.18 6.29 -34.61
N PRO A 86 16.55 5.07 -34.19
CA PRO A 86 15.59 4.02 -33.94
C PRO A 86 14.61 4.38 -32.85
N LEU A 87 13.32 4.11 -33.09
CA LEU A 87 12.26 4.11 -32.09
C LEU A 87 12.02 2.68 -31.65
N ASN A 88 12.26 2.38 -30.38
CA ASN A 88 12.01 1.05 -29.83
C ASN A 88 10.79 1.10 -28.91
N VAL A 89 9.77 0.33 -29.25
CA VAL A 89 8.54 0.21 -28.46
C VAL A 89 8.46 -1.20 -27.91
N GLN A 90 8.43 -1.31 -26.58
CA GLN A 90 8.30 -2.58 -25.89
C GLN A 90 6.99 -2.61 -25.10
N PRO A 91 6.29 -3.74 -25.02
CA PRO A 91 5.15 -3.87 -24.15
C PRO A 91 5.59 -3.84 -22.68
N THR A 92 4.84 -3.15 -21.80
CA THR A 92 5.14 -3.08 -20.37
C THR A 92 5.02 -4.40 -19.67
N ILE A 93 4.25 -5.32 -20.24
CA ILE A 93 4.07 -6.67 -19.70
C ILE A 93 5.38 -7.45 -19.53
N ASN A 94 6.43 -7.09 -20.26
CA ASN A 94 7.76 -7.68 -20.08
C ASN A 94 8.42 -7.30 -18.74
N TYR A 95 7.90 -6.26 -18.08
CA TYR A 95 8.36 -5.76 -16.78
C TYR A 95 7.35 -6.02 -15.68
N ALA A 96 6.19 -6.59 -16.03
CA ALA A 96 5.14 -6.92 -15.08
C ALA A 96 5.39 -8.29 -14.44
N SER A 97 5.01 -8.42 -13.19
CA SER A 97 5.04 -9.69 -12.48
C SER A 97 3.72 -10.44 -12.62
N LYS A 98 3.79 -11.75 -12.54
CA LYS A 98 2.61 -12.63 -12.49
C LYS A 98 1.85 -12.44 -11.19
N GLU A 99 2.60 -12.16 -10.13
CA GLU A 99 2.05 -12.02 -8.78
C GLU A 99 2.73 -10.85 -8.06
N TYR A 100 1.93 -10.04 -7.38
CA TYR A 100 2.38 -8.93 -6.54
C TYR A 100 1.90 -9.20 -5.12
N ASN A 101 2.84 -9.54 -4.23
CA ASN A 101 2.54 -9.86 -2.83
C ASN A 101 2.83 -8.65 -1.95
N PHE A 102 1.80 -8.14 -1.31
CA PHE A 102 1.87 -7.06 -0.33
C PHE A 102 1.91 -7.66 1.07
N GLN A 103 3.08 -7.60 1.71
CA GLN A 103 3.33 -8.35 2.92
C GLN A 103 3.74 -7.43 4.06
N PHE A 104 3.12 -7.66 5.23
CA PHE A 104 3.58 -7.11 6.49
C PHE A 104 4.67 -7.99 7.10
N LYS A 105 5.51 -7.39 7.94
CA LYS A 105 6.45 -8.16 8.73
C LYS A 105 5.66 -9.03 9.71
N GLN A 106 5.89 -10.33 9.66
CA GLN A 106 5.28 -11.26 10.59
C GLN A 106 5.66 -10.93 12.04
N ASP A 107 4.69 -10.98 12.91
CA ASP A 107 4.86 -10.82 14.35
C ASP A 107 4.43 -12.10 15.09
N ASP A 108 4.96 -12.29 16.27
CA ASP A 108 4.71 -13.46 17.10
C ASP A 108 3.75 -13.20 18.27
N ASP A 109 2.93 -12.14 18.18
CA ASP A 109 1.85 -11.93 19.12
C ASP A 109 0.74 -13.00 18.98
N TYR A 110 -0.06 -13.12 20.03
CA TYR A 110 -1.04 -14.20 20.13
C TYR A 110 -2.04 -14.23 18.97
N TYR A 111 -2.60 -13.09 18.59
CA TYR A 111 -3.65 -13.04 17.56
C TYR A 111 -3.10 -13.14 16.14
N ASN A 112 -1.91 -12.60 15.88
CA ASN A 112 -1.23 -12.84 14.60
C ASN A 112 -0.90 -14.32 14.43
N ASN A 113 -0.37 -14.98 15.46
CA ASN A 113 -0.10 -16.43 15.42
C ASN A 113 -1.40 -17.23 15.26
N GLN A 114 -2.48 -16.86 15.94
CA GLN A 114 -3.77 -17.52 15.79
C GLN A 114 -4.29 -17.38 14.34
N TYR A 115 -4.24 -16.16 13.78
CA TYR A 115 -4.65 -15.90 12.41
C TYR A 115 -3.84 -16.72 11.41
N THR A 116 -2.52 -16.67 11.47
CA THR A 116 -1.62 -17.41 10.57
C THR A 116 -1.85 -18.93 10.66
N ASN A 117 -2.08 -19.46 11.86
CA ASN A 117 -2.32 -20.90 12.04
C ASN A 117 -3.68 -21.36 11.54
N THR A 118 -4.67 -20.47 11.46
CA THR A 118 -6.04 -20.83 11.05
C THR A 118 -6.32 -20.49 9.59
N GLN A 119 -5.79 -19.38 9.09
CA GLN A 119 -6.03 -18.92 7.72
C GLN A 119 -4.89 -19.30 6.76
N LEU A 120 -3.71 -19.71 7.28
CA LEU A 120 -2.51 -20.02 6.52
C LEU A 120 -1.94 -18.80 5.74
N ASP A 121 -2.31 -17.61 6.18
CA ASP A 121 -1.92 -16.32 5.63
C ASP A 121 -1.63 -15.33 6.76
N ASN A 122 -1.00 -14.19 6.48
CA ASN A 122 -0.75 -13.17 7.49
C ASN A 122 -1.85 -12.12 7.51
N TYR A 123 -2.09 -11.56 8.68
CA TYR A 123 -3.15 -10.59 8.86
C TYR A 123 -2.91 -9.31 8.06
N GLY A 124 -3.90 -8.91 7.23
CA GLY A 124 -3.88 -7.67 6.45
C GLY A 124 -3.04 -7.71 5.18
N GLU A 125 -2.45 -8.84 4.81
CA GLU A 125 -1.73 -9.04 3.54
C GLU A 125 -2.68 -9.22 2.36
N PHE A 126 -2.15 -9.05 1.16
CA PHE A 126 -2.90 -9.28 -0.07
C PHE A 126 -1.97 -9.63 -1.24
N ALA A 127 -2.45 -10.49 -2.13
CA ALA A 127 -1.76 -10.83 -3.36
C ALA A 127 -2.61 -10.46 -4.57
N ILE A 128 -2.04 -9.72 -5.52
CA ILE A 128 -2.65 -9.43 -6.81
C ILE A 128 -2.08 -10.41 -7.83
N LEU A 129 -2.94 -11.19 -8.46
CA LEU A 129 -2.58 -12.08 -9.56
C LEU A 129 -2.86 -11.39 -10.91
N SER A 130 -1.83 -11.24 -11.73
CA SER A 130 -1.97 -10.76 -13.08
C SER A 130 -2.60 -11.84 -13.98
N GLN A 131 -3.58 -11.46 -14.77
CA GLN A 131 -4.21 -12.32 -15.79
C GLN A 131 -3.25 -12.64 -16.96
N SER A 132 -2.12 -11.94 -17.06
CA SER A 132 -1.18 -12.11 -18.16
C SER A 132 -0.57 -13.52 -18.18
N GLN A 133 -0.61 -14.15 -19.35
CA GLN A 133 0.08 -15.41 -19.63
C GLN A 133 1.60 -15.23 -19.86
N TYR A 134 2.05 -14.00 -20.06
CA TYR A 134 3.46 -13.69 -20.37
C TYR A 134 4.27 -13.30 -19.15
N ALA A 135 3.62 -12.82 -18.08
CA ALA A 135 4.28 -12.51 -16.82
C ALA A 135 4.55 -13.79 -16.03
N THR A 136 5.77 -13.95 -15.54
CA THR A 136 6.20 -15.17 -14.81
C THR A 136 6.81 -14.86 -13.44
N GLU A 137 7.25 -13.62 -13.22
CA GLU A 137 7.93 -13.24 -11.99
C GLU A 137 6.97 -12.99 -10.84
N VAL A 138 7.48 -13.05 -9.61
CA VAL A 138 6.76 -12.69 -8.40
C VAL A 138 7.45 -11.47 -7.79
N THR A 139 6.71 -10.42 -7.54
CA THR A 139 7.19 -9.22 -6.84
C THR A 139 6.68 -9.23 -5.41
N ASN A 140 7.58 -9.22 -4.43
CA ASN A 140 7.24 -9.13 -3.01
C ASN A 140 7.49 -7.70 -2.50
N MET A 141 6.44 -7.05 -2.05
CA MET A 141 6.47 -5.73 -1.41
C MET A 141 6.38 -5.91 0.10
N ALA A 142 7.51 -6.28 0.72
CA ALA A 142 7.58 -6.56 2.14
C ALA A 142 7.82 -5.28 2.95
N LEU A 143 6.93 -5.00 3.89
CA LEU A 143 7.04 -3.89 4.81
C LEU A 143 7.88 -4.26 6.05
N PRO A 144 8.61 -3.31 6.64
CA PRO A 144 9.29 -3.52 7.92
C PRO A 144 8.34 -3.43 9.12
N PHE A 145 7.08 -3.11 8.89
CA PHE A 145 6.02 -2.97 9.87
C PHE A 145 5.20 -4.25 9.97
N SER A 146 4.74 -4.59 11.16
CA SER A 146 3.71 -5.63 11.36
C SER A 146 2.33 -5.00 11.36
N GLN A 147 1.32 -5.76 11.00
CA GLN A 147 -0.06 -5.35 11.23
C GLN A 147 -0.58 -5.94 12.54
N LYS A 148 -1.49 -5.22 13.20
CA LYS A 148 -2.03 -5.62 14.50
C LYS A 148 -3.53 -5.86 14.41
N PRO A 149 -3.99 -7.10 14.61
CA PRO A 149 -5.40 -7.40 14.68
C PRO A 149 -6.10 -6.58 15.76
N LEU A 150 -7.27 -6.05 15.43
CA LEU A 150 -8.15 -5.40 16.40
C LEU A 150 -8.93 -6.44 17.16
N VAL A 151 -9.00 -6.29 18.47
CA VAL A 151 -9.62 -7.26 19.37
C VAL A 151 -10.55 -6.55 20.35
N GLU A 152 -11.75 -7.10 20.53
CA GLU A 152 -12.62 -6.67 21.63
C GLU A 152 -12.19 -7.32 22.94
N ILE A 153 -11.58 -6.56 23.83
CA ILE A 153 -11.15 -7.05 25.15
C ILE A 153 -12.22 -6.90 26.24
N HIS A 154 -13.20 -6.03 26.00
CA HIS A 154 -14.35 -5.81 26.87
C HIS A 154 -15.50 -5.30 25.98
N PRO A 155 -16.78 -5.53 26.31
CA PRO A 155 -17.89 -4.99 25.51
C PRO A 155 -17.66 -3.52 25.12
N SER A 156 -17.62 -3.26 23.83
CA SER A 156 -17.32 -1.98 23.20
C SER A 156 -15.90 -1.41 23.41
N LEU A 157 -14.92 -2.17 23.89
CA LEU A 157 -13.51 -1.78 23.97
C LEU A 157 -12.68 -2.57 22.97
N ILE A 158 -12.41 -1.95 21.84
CA ILE A 158 -11.63 -2.52 20.74
C ILE A 158 -10.24 -1.86 20.73
N VAL A 159 -9.21 -2.67 20.75
CA VAL A 159 -7.81 -2.24 20.80
C VAL A 159 -6.95 -3.06 19.85
N PRO A 160 -5.86 -2.51 19.30
CA PRO A 160 -4.88 -3.32 18.57
C PRO A 160 -4.15 -4.24 19.56
N CYS A 161 -4.05 -5.52 19.20
CA CYS A 161 -3.35 -6.47 20.03
C CYS A 161 -1.85 -6.47 19.71
N ALA A 162 -1.11 -5.64 20.43
CA ALA A 162 0.36 -5.53 20.31
C ALA A 162 1.10 -6.34 21.40
N PHE A 163 0.43 -7.29 22.02
CA PHE A 163 0.95 -7.94 23.23
C PHE A 163 1.83 -9.12 22.89
N GLN A 164 3.11 -9.03 23.26
CA GLN A 164 4.04 -10.15 23.29
C GLN A 164 4.49 -10.39 24.72
N VAL A 165 4.23 -11.59 25.24
CA VAL A 165 4.68 -11.98 26.56
C VAL A 165 5.57 -13.21 26.41
N ASN A 166 6.85 -13.05 26.68
CA ASN A 166 7.72 -14.19 26.87
C ASN A 166 7.53 -14.71 28.30
N PHE A 167 7.26 -16.00 28.41
CA PHE A 167 7.38 -16.68 29.69
C PHE A 167 8.87 -16.95 29.90
N ASP A 168 9.46 -16.31 30.92
CA ASP A 168 10.79 -16.70 31.36
C ASP A 168 10.69 -18.13 31.90
N SER A 169 11.50 -19.04 31.31
CA SER A 169 11.62 -20.41 31.75
C SER A 169 12.35 -20.54 33.09
N SER A 170 12.78 -19.42 33.70
CA SER A 170 13.33 -19.41 35.03
C SER A 170 12.29 -19.83 36.08
N ALA A 171 12.73 -20.45 37.16
CA ALA A 171 11.88 -21.01 38.21
C ALA A 171 10.89 -20.03 38.88
N THR A 172 10.96 -18.74 38.54
CA THR A 172 10.08 -17.69 39.04
C THR A 172 8.85 -17.41 38.16
N GLY A 173 8.78 -17.96 36.92
CA GLY A 173 7.63 -17.82 36.03
C GLY A 173 7.25 -16.36 35.71
N GLN A 174 8.22 -15.44 35.81
CA GLN A 174 7.97 -14.03 35.54
C GLN A 174 7.72 -13.82 34.02
N LYS A 175 6.64 -13.10 33.74
CA LYS A 175 6.34 -12.65 32.38
C LYS A 175 7.23 -11.46 32.07
N VAL A 176 8.10 -11.60 31.09
CA VAL A 176 8.96 -10.50 30.61
C VAL A 176 8.36 -9.92 29.32
N PRO A 177 8.06 -8.61 29.27
CA PRO A 177 7.61 -7.99 28.05
C PRO A 177 8.70 -8.04 27.01
N LYS A 178 8.35 -8.46 25.79
CA LYS A 178 9.23 -8.44 24.64
C LYS A 178 8.92 -7.18 23.83
N LYS A 179 9.94 -6.49 23.32
CA LYS A 179 9.73 -5.44 22.33
C LYS A 179 9.07 -6.06 21.11
N GLY A 180 7.90 -5.54 20.73
CA GLY A 180 7.19 -5.94 19.51
C GLY A 180 7.87 -5.41 18.24
N THR A 181 7.35 -5.82 17.11
CA THR A 181 7.67 -5.22 15.82
C THR A 181 7.01 -3.83 15.70
N ALA A 182 7.63 -2.91 14.98
CA ALA A 182 7.02 -1.62 14.68
C ALA A 182 5.72 -1.82 13.89
N PHE A 183 4.73 -0.99 14.18
CA PHE A 183 3.46 -0.98 13.47
C PHE A 183 2.95 0.45 13.31
N ILE A 184 2.14 0.67 12.29
CA ILE A 184 1.53 1.97 11.99
C ILE A 184 0.05 1.89 12.36
N VAL A 185 -0.46 2.93 13.00
CA VAL A 185 -1.86 3.02 13.39
C VAL A 185 -2.46 4.37 13.04
N GLN A 186 -3.74 4.36 12.79
CA GLN A 186 -4.58 5.55 12.75
C GLN A 186 -5.11 5.87 14.14
N VAL A 187 -5.40 7.12 14.38
CA VAL A 187 -5.91 7.63 15.66
C VAL A 187 -7.30 8.19 15.45
N GLY A 188 -8.25 7.69 16.22
CA GLY A 188 -9.65 8.09 16.15
C GLY A 188 -10.30 8.12 17.53
N ALA A 189 -11.62 8.00 17.56
CA ALA A 189 -12.40 7.92 18.78
C ALA A 189 -13.55 6.93 18.61
N MET A 190 -13.75 6.07 19.60
CA MET A 190 -14.93 5.23 19.73
C MET A 190 -16.04 6.03 20.40
N ARG A 191 -17.19 6.14 19.75
CA ARG A 191 -18.29 7.03 20.17
C ARG A 191 -19.55 6.29 20.64
N ASN A 192 -19.68 5.02 20.29
CA ASN A 192 -20.91 4.25 20.49
C ASN A 192 -21.07 3.65 21.89
N ALA A 193 -20.23 4.03 22.86
CA ALA A 193 -20.32 3.54 24.23
C ALA A 193 -20.04 4.62 25.26
N THR A 194 -20.69 4.48 26.43
CA THR A 194 -20.38 5.29 27.62
C THR A 194 -19.32 4.57 28.43
N TRP A 195 -18.16 5.18 28.56
CA TRP A 195 -17.02 4.65 29.27
C TRP A 195 -17.01 5.16 30.70
N LYS A 196 -16.70 4.28 31.64
CA LYS A 196 -16.59 4.62 33.07
C LYS A 196 -15.17 4.31 33.53
N TYR A 197 -14.54 5.27 34.15
CA TYR A 197 -13.26 5.08 34.82
C TYR A 197 -13.26 5.74 36.18
N HIS A 198 -12.36 5.32 37.05
CA HIS A 198 -12.13 6.00 38.32
C HIS A 198 -10.89 6.89 38.20
N ASP A 199 -11.04 8.14 38.60
CA ASP A 199 -9.95 9.10 38.61
C ASP A 199 -8.97 8.84 39.78
N GLU A 200 -7.99 9.71 39.95
CA GLU A 200 -6.98 9.61 41.04
C GLU A 200 -7.57 9.70 42.43
N PHE A 201 -8.76 10.26 42.57
CA PHE A 201 -9.50 10.36 43.84
C PHE A 201 -10.50 9.21 44.02
N ASN A 202 -10.45 8.19 43.18
CA ASN A 202 -11.39 7.08 43.15
C ASN A 202 -12.85 7.50 42.88
N ALA A 203 -13.06 8.68 42.32
CA ALA A 203 -14.37 9.12 41.87
C ALA A 203 -14.69 8.59 40.47
N GLN A 204 -15.92 8.07 40.30
CA GLN A 204 -16.34 7.55 38.99
C GLN A 204 -16.58 8.70 38.03
N GLN A 205 -15.89 8.67 36.90
CA GLN A 205 -16.04 9.59 35.77
C GLN A 205 -16.68 8.86 34.59
N ASN A 206 -17.43 9.60 33.75
CA ASN A 206 -18.05 9.09 32.54
C ASN A 206 -17.46 9.80 31.35
N LEU A 207 -17.07 9.01 30.32
CA LEU A 207 -16.65 9.51 29.03
C LEU A 207 -17.67 9.10 27.96
N THR A 208 -18.02 10.02 27.10
CA THR A 208 -18.92 9.76 25.95
C THR A 208 -18.17 9.22 24.74
N GLN A 209 -16.85 9.30 24.76
CA GLN A 209 -15.98 8.76 23.73
C GLN A 209 -14.66 8.27 24.37
N TYR A 210 -14.03 7.31 23.72
CA TYR A 210 -12.76 6.74 24.13
C TYR A 210 -11.73 6.90 23.00
N PRO A 211 -10.47 7.24 23.29
CA PRO A 211 -9.43 7.27 22.27
C PRO A 211 -9.26 5.90 21.62
N TYR A 212 -9.31 5.87 20.32
CA TYR A 212 -9.11 4.69 19.50
C TYR A 212 -7.79 4.79 18.75
N VAL A 213 -7.09 3.68 18.64
CA VAL A 213 -5.95 3.51 17.76
C VAL A 213 -6.07 2.14 17.08
N GLY A 214 -5.73 2.05 15.80
CA GLY A 214 -5.80 0.78 15.07
C GLY A 214 -5.54 0.95 13.58
N HIS A 215 -5.80 -0.08 12.79
CA HIS A 215 -5.61 -0.01 11.35
C HIS A 215 -6.76 0.68 10.61
N LEU A 216 -7.96 0.73 11.19
CA LEU A 216 -9.09 1.50 10.65
C LEU A 216 -8.97 2.98 11.06
N ASP A 217 -9.46 3.88 10.21
CA ASP A 217 -9.53 5.32 10.50
C ASP A 217 -10.62 5.65 11.55
N ASP A 218 -11.75 4.98 11.46
CA ASP A 218 -12.85 5.07 12.43
C ASP A 218 -13.41 3.66 12.64
N ILE A 219 -13.54 3.26 13.91
CA ILE A 219 -14.02 1.91 14.23
C ILE A 219 -15.54 1.78 14.09
N ASP A 220 -16.28 2.88 14.23
CA ASP A 220 -17.73 2.89 14.15
C ASP A 220 -18.22 3.01 12.68
N THR A 221 -17.50 3.78 11.86
CA THR A 221 -17.82 4.02 10.46
C THR A 221 -16.52 4.08 9.63
N PRO A 222 -15.87 2.95 9.40
CA PRO A 222 -14.58 2.93 8.70
C PRO A 222 -14.73 3.41 7.27
N THR A 223 -13.83 4.31 6.86
CA THR A 223 -13.70 4.80 5.49
C THR A 223 -12.36 4.44 4.86
N PHE A 224 -11.36 4.09 5.67
CA PHE A 224 -10.05 3.68 5.20
C PHE A 224 -9.39 2.67 6.15
N ASP A 225 -8.72 1.67 5.56
CA ASP A 225 -7.99 0.62 6.27
C ASP A 225 -6.50 0.64 5.92
N LEU A 226 -5.62 0.56 6.92
CA LEU A 226 -4.17 0.38 6.75
C LEU A 226 -3.77 -1.06 6.42
N ASN A 227 -4.70 -1.94 6.12
CA ASN A 227 -4.43 -3.26 5.54
C ASN A 227 -4.29 -3.15 4.01
N PHE A 228 -3.65 -4.13 3.38
CA PHE A 228 -3.71 -4.32 1.93
C PHE A 228 -4.95 -5.11 1.50
N GLY A 229 -5.41 -6.03 2.33
CA GLY A 229 -6.61 -6.82 2.09
C GLY A 229 -7.54 -6.83 3.29
N VAL A 230 -8.81 -7.13 3.03
CA VAL A 230 -9.80 -7.35 4.09
C VAL A 230 -9.46 -8.65 4.81
N PRO A 231 -9.28 -8.65 6.15
CA PRO A 231 -8.97 -9.87 6.86
C PRO A 231 -10.15 -10.86 6.83
N ASP A 232 -9.87 -12.13 6.65
CA ASP A 232 -10.88 -13.20 6.63
C ASP A 232 -11.58 -13.38 7.99
N VAL A 233 -10.87 -13.04 9.06
CA VAL A 233 -11.38 -13.13 10.43
C VAL A 233 -11.10 -11.86 11.18
N VAL A 234 -12.12 -11.31 11.83
CA VAL A 234 -12.03 -10.20 12.77
C VAL A 234 -12.34 -10.66 14.18
N TYR A 235 -11.66 -10.08 15.17
CA TYR A 235 -11.78 -10.46 16.58
C TYR A 235 -12.62 -9.44 17.39
N TYR A 236 -13.50 -8.74 16.72
CA TYR A 236 -14.44 -7.77 17.28
C TYR A 236 -15.76 -7.80 16.49
N PRO A 237 -16.88 -7.35 17.08
CA PRO A 237 -18.15 -7.25 16.39
C PRO A 237 -18.11 -6.15 15.33
N ALA A 238 -17.74 -6.48 14.10
CA ALA A 238 -17.78 -5.55 12.99
C ALA A 238 -19.22 -5.42 12.48
N THR A 239 -19.76 -4.20 12.47
CA THR A 239 -21.06 -3.88 11.88
C THR A 239 -20.92 -3.38 10.44
N THR A 240 -19.79 -2.76 10.14
CA THR A 240 -19.42 -2.21 8.84
C THR A 240 -17.94 -2.46 8.58
N TYR A 241 -17.57 -2.54 7.32
CA TYR A 241 -16.19 -2.64 6.87
C TYR A 241 -16.00 -1.76 5.64
N THR A 242 -14.76 -1.37 5.32
CA THR A 242 -14.43 -0.61 4.13
C THR A 242 -13.54 -1.43 3.21
N ASN A 243 -13.71 -1.24 1.90
CA ASN A 243 -12.81 -1.81 0.89
C ASN A 243 -11.71 -0.82 0.49
N ASP A 244 -11.80 0.44 0.93
CA ASP A 244 -10.75 1.43 0.70
C ASP A 244 -9.57 1.15 1.63
N ASN A 245 -8.45 0.78 1.05
CA ASN A 245 -7.28 0.30 1.76
C ASN A 245 -5.97 0.75 1.07
N LEU A 246 -4.84 0.22 1.52
CA LEU A 246 -3.52 0.59 0.99
C LEU A 246 -3.32 0.24 -0.49
N LEU A 247 -4.06 -0.72 -1.04
CA LEU A 247 -3.92 -1.09 -2.47
C LEU A 247 -4.22 0.06 -3.40
N GLN A 248 -5.10 1.00 -3.02
CA GLN A 248 -5.43 2.17 -3.85
C GLN A 248 -4.20 2.99 -4.28
N TYR A 249 -3.11 2.94 -3.50
CA TYR A 249 -1.86 3.64 -3.85
C TYR A 249 -1.01 2.89 -4.88
N HIS A 250 -1.26 1.60 -5.06
CA HIS A 250 -0.48 0.73 -5.94
C HIS A 250 -1.24 0.31 -7.20
N ASP A 251 -2.55 0.24 -7.10
CA ASP A 251 -3.43 -0.37 -8.10
C ASP A 251 -3.24 0.24 -9.49
N THR A 252 -3.33 1.57 -9.62
CA THR A 252 -3.15 2.27 -10.90
C THR A 252 -1.82 1.92 -11.57
N PHE A 253 -0.73 1.85 -10.82
CA PHE A 253 0.59 1.54 -11.36
C PHE A 253 0.68 0.09 -11.83
N ILE A 254 0.15 -0.85 -11.05
CA ILE A 254 0.13 -2.26 -11.44
C ILE A 254 -0.73 -2.47 -12.68
N GLN A 255 -1.92 -1.86 -12.73
CA GLN A 255 -2.80 -1.93 -13.90
C GLN A 255 -2.12 -1.39 -15.17
N GLU A 256 -1.38 -0.29 -15.08
CA GLU A 256 -0.62 0.23 -16.20
C GLU A 256 0.47 -0.74 -16.68
N LEU A 257 1.14 -1.43 -15.76
CA LEU A 257 2.19 -2.40 -16.11
C LEU A 257 1.61 -3.65 -16.76
N VAL A 258 0.51 -4.18 -16.24
CA VAL A 258 -0.09 -5.43 -16.75
C VAL A 258 -1.00 -5.21 -17.96
N SER A 259 -1.33 -3.96 -18.27
CA SER A 259 -2.21 -3.62 -19.39
C SER A 259 -1.61 -4.02 -20.73
N ARG A 260 -2.43 -4.64 -21.60
CA ARG A 260 -2.07 -4.92 -23.01
C ARG A 260 -1.75 -3.66 -23.83
N TYR A 261 -2.22 -2.51 -23.38
CA TYR A 261 -1.96 -1.21 -24.02
C TYR A 261 -0.73 -0.50 -23.47
N GLY A 262 -0.16 -1.00 -22.39
CA GLY A 262 1.06 -0.47 -21.80
C GLY A 262 2.24 -0.58 -22.75
N LYS A 263 2.93 0.53 -22.97
CA LYS A 263 4.10 0.61 -23.87
C LYS A 263 5.20 1.42 -23.21
N LEU A 264 6.40 0.88 -23.25
CA LEU A 264 7.63 1.60 -22.97
C LEU A 264 8.26 2.01 -24.31
N LEU A 265 8.36 3.32 -24.54
CA LEU A 265 8.99 3.89 -25.71
C LEU A 265 10.41 4.33 -25.36
N THR A 266 11.41 3.78 -26.04
CA THR A 266 12.79 4.27 -25.99
C THR A 266 13.08 4.99 -27.29
N CYS A 267 13.43 6.25 -27.23
CA CYS A 267 13.71 7.09 -28.40
C CYS A 267 14.82 8.11 -28.09
N TYR A 268 15.18 8.88 -29.11
CA TYR A 268 16.16 9.94 -28.99
C TYR A 268 15.49 11.31 -29.18
N ALA A 269 15.82 12.26 -28.32
CA ALA A 269 15.27 13.62 -28.36
C ALA A 269 16.37 14.67 -28.35
N LYS A 270 16.12 15.80 -28.98
CA LYS A 270 16.99 17.00 -28.94
C LYS A 270 16.64 17.79 -27.68
N ILE A 271 17.31 17.48 -26.59
CA ILE A 271 17.10 18.11 -25.30
C ILE A 271 18.21 19.11 -25.06
N ASP A 272 17.86 20.38 -24.99
CA ASP A 272 18.80 21.44 -24.69
C ASP A 272 18.92 21.69 -23.17
N THR A 273 19.92 22.51 -22.79
CA THR A 273 20.16 22.85 -21.38
C THR A 273 18.98 23.58 -20.74
N LYS A 274 18.20 24.33 -21.53
CA LYS A 274 17.02 25.02 -21.01
C LYS A 274 15.93 24.02 -20.62
N ILE A 275 15.68 23.02 -21.46
CA ILE A 275 14.71 21.96 -21.19
C ILE A 275 15.10 21.20 -19.93
N ILE A 276 16.37 20.77 -19.81
CA ILE A 276 16.87 20.04 -18.63
C ILE A 276 16.71 20.87 -17.34
N ASN A 277 17.04 22.15 -17.37
CA ASN A 277 16.98 23.00 -16.19
C ASN A 277 15.54 23.33 -15.74
N THR A 278 14.57 23.24 -16.66
CA THR A 278 13.14 23.48 -16.35
C THR A 278 12.33 22.19 -16.24
N LEU A 279 12.96 21.05 -16.46
CA LEU A 279 12.29 19.76 -16.44
C LEU A 279 11.87 19.39 -15.02
N ASP A 280 10.58 19.14 -14.84
CA ASP A 280 10.04 18.50 -13.66
C ASP A 280 9.46 17.13 -14.07
N PHE A 281 9.85 16.04 -13.38
CA PHE A 281 9.33 14.70 -13.63
C PHE A 281 7.83 14.55 -13.35
N ARG A 282 7.19 15.55 -12.75
CA ARG A 282 5.73 15.65 -12.64
C ARG A 282 5.05 15.93 -13.98
N ASN A 283 5.80 16.53 -14.92
CA ASN A 283 5.26 16.89 -16.21
C ASN A 283 5.11 15.65 -17.09
N LEU A 284 3.92 15.50 -17.64
CA LEU A 284 3.67 14.52 -18.67
C LEU A 284 4.19 15.04 -20.01
N ILE A 285 4.50 14.14 -20.93
CA ILE A 285 5.06 14.42 -22.24
C ILE A 285 4.07 13.96 -23.30
N ASN A 286 3.70 14.85 -24.19
CA ASN A 286 2.88 14.55 -25.36
C ASN A 286 3.79 14.34 -26.58
N ILE A 287 3.62 13.23 -27.31
CA ILE A 287 4.25 12.97 -28.60
C ILE A 287 3.15 12.51 -29.56
N ASN A 288 2.87 13.32 -30.56
CA ASN A 288 1.84 13.03 -31.57
C ASN A 288 0.46 12.67 -31.00
N GLY A 289 0.05 13.36 -29.92
CA GLY A 289 -1.25 13.14 -29.27
C GLY A 289 -1.28 11.97 -28.26
N VAL A 290 -0.17 11.27 -28.07
CA VAL A 290 -0.04 10.23 -27.04
C VAL A 290 0.71 10.79 -25.85
N VAL A 291 0.15 10.60 -24.66
CA VAL A 291 0.71 11.11 -23.40
C VAL A 291 1.56 10.03 -22.75
N TYR A 292 2.72 10.47 -22.25
CA TYR A 292 3.72 9.60 -21.61
C TYR A 292 4.19 10.19 -20.28
N ARG A 293 4.66 9.32 -19.41
CA ARG A 293 5.50 9.65 -18.24
C ARG A 293 6.97 9.49 -18.61
N LEU A 294 7.78 10.49 -18.28
CA LEU A 294 9.23 10.39 -18.44
C LEU A 294 9.79 9.48 -17.33
N GLN A 295 10.41 8.38 -17.75
CA GLN A 295 11.03 7.42 -16.84
C GLN A 295 12.51 7.69 -16.65
N LYS A 296 13.20 8.01 -17.76
CA LYS A 296 14.65 8.12 -17.73
C LYS A 296 15.17 9.01 -18.87
N ILE A 297 16.23 9.73 -18.56
CA ILE A 297 17.09 10.42 -19.52
C ILE A 297 18.48 9.84 -19.37
N SER A 298 19.06 9.36 -20.48
CA SER A 298 20.38 8.73 -20.49
C SER A 298 21.33 9.51 -21.39
N ASP A 299 22.60 9.59 -20.96
CA ASP A 299 23.70 10.14 -21.79
C ASP A 299 23.54 11.61 -22.19
N TYR A 300 22.85 12.41 -21.38
CA TYR A 300 22.80 13.86 -21.62
C TYR A 300 24.19 14.50 -21.45
N ASP A 301 24.60 15.28 -22.46
CA ASP A 301 25.87 15.99 -22.46
C ASP A 301 25.65 17.44 -22.94
N SER A 302 25.71 18.39 -22.03
CA SER A 302 25.47 19.81 -22.30
C SER A 302 26.51 20.46 -23.22
N THR A 303 27.65 19.77 -23.45
CA THR A 303 28.76 20.31 -24.27
C THR A 303 28.67 19.89 -25.73
N LYS A 304 27.77 18.97 -26.08
CA LYS A 304 27.62 18.41 -27.42
C LYS A 304 26.21 18.58 -27.93
N GLU A 305 26.09 19.08 -29.16
CA GLU A 305 24.82 19.08 -29.88
C GLU A 305 24.52 17.68 -30.41
N ARG A 306 24.07 16.78 -29.53
CA ARG A 306 23.64 15.44 -29.92
C ARG A 306 22.29 15.14 -29.28
N THR A 307 21.59 14.18 -29.89
CA THR A 307 20.35 13.68 -29.32
C THR A 307 20.61 12.83 -28.06
N THR A 308 19.69 12.88 -27.13
CA THR A 308 19.76 12.21 -25.84
C THR A 308 18.72 11.10 -25.83
N GLN A 309 19.10 9.93 -25.35
CA GLN A 309 18.17 8.81 -25.22
C GLN A 309 17.22 9.06 -24.05
N ILE A 310 15.92 8.83 -24.29
CA ILE A 310 14.87 8.94 -23.31
C ILE A 310 14.02 7.68 -23.28
N GLU A 311 13.51 7.34 -22.09
CA GLU A 311 12.56 6.26 -21.88
C GLU A 311 11.26 6.85 -21.38
N LEU A 312 10.16 6.51 -22.05
CA LEU A 312 8.84 7.07 -21.84
C LEU A 312 7.82 5.96 -21.64
N LEU A 313 7.09 5.98 -20.53
CA LEU A 313 6.01 5.05 -20.24
C LEU A 313 4.69 5.66 -20.72
N ARG A 314 3.98 4.97 -21.60
CA ARG A 314 2.68 5.42 -22.08
C ARG A 314 1.67 5.50 -20.93
N LEU A 315 1.07 6.67 -20.76
CA LEU A 315 -0.04 6.84 -19.82
C LEU A 315 -1.30 6.21 -20.45
N ILE A 316 -1.89 5.28 -19.71
CA ILE A 316 -3.18 4.71 -20.07
C ILE A 316 -4.23 5.57 -19.40
N GLN A 317 -4.91 6.39 -20.17
CA GLN A 317 -6.07 7.13 -19.70
C GLN A 317 -7.24 6.13 -19.73
N GLY A 318 -7.48 5.47 -18.60
CA GLY A 318 -8.70 4.72 -18.39
C GLY A 318 -9.85 5.67 -18.12
N GLU A 319 -10.95 5.53 -18.83
CA GLU A 319 -12.24 6.00 -18.37
C GLU A 319 -12.60 5.18 -17.12
N GLY A 320 -12.64 5.85 -15.96
CA GLY A 320 -13.27 5.33 -14.75
C GLY A 320 -12.50 4.22 -14.04
N THR A 321 -12.29 4.45 -12.79
CA THR A 321 -11.87 3.53 -11.74
C THR A 321 -12.77 2.28 -11.69
N GLY A 322 -12.59 1.37 -12.62
CA GLY A 322 -12.99 0.00 -12.54
C GLY A 322 -11.74 -0.79 -12.87
N ILE A 323 -11.35 -1.72 -12.03
CA ILE A 323 -10.81 -2.95 -12.55
C ILE A 323 -11.83 -3.31 -13.63
N GLU A 324 -11.55 -3.08 -14.92
CA GLU A 324 -12.07 -4.02 -15.87
C GLU A 324 -11.50 -5.34 -15.35
N GLN A 325 -12.27 -6.04 -14.55
CA GLN A 325 -12.22 -7.48 -14.60
C GLN A 325 -12.30 -7.67 -16.11
N ASP A 326 -11.17 -8.06 -16.74
CA ASP A 326 -11.22 -8.68 -18.04
C ASP A 326 -12.35 -9.65 -17.87
N GLU A 327 -13.53 -9.35 -18.42
CA GLU A 327 -14.58 -10.35 -18.54
C GLU A 327 -13.83 -11.56 -19.07
N PRO A 328 -13.88 -12.69 -18.41
CA PRO A 328 -13.21 -13.88 -18.88
C PRO A 328 -13.59 -13.91 -20.33
N LEU A 329 -12.60 -13.97 -21.23
CA LEU A 329 -12.81 -13.88 -22.67
C LEU A 329 -13.99 -14.79 -23.01
N GLU A 330 -15.23 -14.26 -22.96
CA GLU A 330 -16.42 -14.92 -23.53
C GLU A 330 -16.23 -15.16 -25.01
N THR A 331 -15.21 -14.51 -25.59
CA THR A 331 -14.78 -14.72 -26.96
C THR A 331 -14.21 -16.14 -27.22
N GLU A 332 -13.73 -16.88 -26.23
CA GLU A 332 -13.36 -18.28 -26.46
C GLU A 332 -14.58 -19.21 -26.38
N GLU A 333 -15.58 -18.96 -25.55
CA GLU A 333 -16.82 -19.73 -25.58
C GLU A 333 -17.65 -19.43 -26.83
N THR A 334 -17.76 -18.18 -27.26
CA THR A 334 -18.44 -17.83 -28.51
C THR A 334 -17.72 -18.37 -29.75
N ASN A 335 -16.39 -18.48 -29.73
CA ASN A 335 -15.67 -19.14 -30.82
C ASN A 335 -15.83 -20.66 -30.82
N ILE A 336 -16.03 -21.29 -29.69
CA ILE A 336 -16.32 -22.73 -29.57
C ILE A 336 -17.76 -23.01 -30.06
N ASP A 337 -18.69 -22.15 -29.69
CA ASP A 337 -20.10 -22.27 -30.15
C ASP A 337 -20.21 -22.05 -31.68
N ILE A 338 -19.49 -21.09 -32.23
CA ILE A 338 -19.41 -20.84 -33.69
C ILE A 338 -18.78 -22.05 -34.42
N ILE A 339 -17.77 -22.68 -33.83
CA ILE A 339 -17.14 -23.87 -34.45
C ILE A 339 -18.06 -25.08 -34.34
N THR A 340 -18.82 -25.23 -33.25
CA THR A 340 -19.76 -26.32 -33.07
C THR A 340 -20.97 -26.17 -34.01
N GLU A 341 -21.48 -24.94 -34.17
CA GLU A 341 -22.56 -24.66 -35.14
C GLU A 341 -22.12 -24.89 -36.59
N TYR A 342 -20.86 -24.57 -36.91
CA TYR A 342 -20.29 -24.81 -38.25
C TYR A 342 -20.04 -26.29 -38.53
N ILE A 343 -19.80 -27.13 -37.53
CA ILE A 343 -19.62 -28.58 -37.67
C ILE A 343 -20.94 -29.29 -37.78
N GLU A 344 -22.00 -28.82 -37.10
CA GLU A 344 -23.33 -29.38 -37.24
C GLU A 344 -23.93 -29.13 -38.65
N ASP A 345 -23.73 -27.97 -39.22
CA ASP A 345 -24.17 -27.65 -40.62
C ASP A 345 -23.43 -28.45 -41.69
N ILE A 346 -22.19 -28.91 -41.43
CA ILE A 346 -21.43 -29.73 -42.36
C ILE A 346 -21.89 -31.22 -42.32
N ILE A 347 -22.41 -31.70 -41.21
CA ILE A 347 -22.86 -33.10 -41.01
C ILE A 347 -24.27 -33.33 -41.55
N ILE A 348 -25.07 -32.30 -41.76
CA ILE A 348 -26.46 -32.40 -42.23
C ILE A 348 -26.57 -32.34 -43.76
N THR A 349 -25.49 -32.11 -44.49
CA THR A 349 -25.47 -32.00 -45.95
C THR A 349 -24.82 -33.18 -46.72
N GLU A 350 -24.70 -34.38 -46.10
CA GLU A 350 -24.42 -35.62 -46.82
C GLU A 350 -25.61 -36.60 -46.72
#